data_649d6b33f5369570a0fb64f9424fbf6d
#
_entry.id   649d6b33f5369570a0fb64f9424fbf6d
#
_cell.length_a   1.000
_cell.length_b   1.000
_cell.length_c   1.000
_cell.angle_alpha   90.00
_cell.angle_beta   90.00
_cell.angle_gamma   90.00
#
_symmetry.space_group_name_H-M   'P 1'
#
loop_
_entity.id
_entity.type
_entity.pdbx_description
1 polymer ?
#
loop_
_entity_poly.entity_id
_entity_poly.type
_entity_poly.pdbx_seq_one_letter_code
_entity_poly.pdbx_strand_id
1 'polypeptide(L)'
;MFAKMVFAADLSPAWEEIISCAGEFKALGATEIILTHVITVKFLGGLEASLRAEGEPWLAEQRQRLESQGFAVTVEMPSGLPGHALNEVSRRHGAHLMVVGPQKTSRWQERILGSVTSAVLHQAQVPVLLLKTRIKEGMDRGTCRLQATELLRHLLFPTDFSETSARVRGQLVRLAPQGIARITVLHALDVPGGEVYPPGFQEMAEAQAKAALEAEAAELRNAGIPAVEPVFDPGHPLPAILNALESRDISLIVMGTQGKGFLKEIFLGSVAHNVARLAPCPVLLIPPAAR
;
A
#
# COMPACT_ATOMS: atom_id res chain seq x y z
N MET A 1 -0.71 -13.10 8.92
CA MET A 1 0.33 -12.08 8.93
C MET A 1 -0.25 -10.72 9.28
N PHE A 2 -1.19 -10.20 8.54
CA PHE A 2 -1.90 -8.94 8.84
C PHE A 2 -3.24 -9.23 9.55
N ALA A 3 -3.19 -9.93 10.71
CA ALA A 3 -4.40 -10.39 11.39
C ALA A 3 -5.30 -9.24 11.84
N LYS A 4 -4.70 -8.12 12.25
CA LYS A 4 -5.41 -6.94 12.76
C LYS A 4 -5.18 -5.76 11.84
N MET A 5 -6.26 -5.20 11.29
CA MET A 5 -6.21 -4.10 10.31
C MET A 5 -7.01 -2.89 10.78
N VAL A 6 -6.46 -1.69 10.60
CA VAL A 6 -7.21 -0.43 10.71
C VAL A 6 -7.78 -0.07 9.35
N PHE A 7 -9.09 0.10 9.25
CA PHE A 7 -9.77 0.61 8.05
C PHE A 7 -10.07 2.09 8.25
N ALA A 8 -9.38 2.95 7.49
CA ALA A 8 -9.52 4.40 7.58
C ALA A 8 -10.70 4.90 6.73
N ALA A 9 -11.92 4.74 7.24
CA ALA A 9 -13.16 5.02 6.52
C ALA A 9 -13.53 6.51 6.52
N ASP A 10 -13.94 7.04 5.36
CA ASP A 10 -14.36 8.43 5.17
C ASP A 10 -15.88 8.59 4.95
N LEU A 11 -16.69 7.57 5.30
CA LEU A 11 -18.15 7.49 5.11
C LEU A 11 -18.58 7.65 3.65
N SER A 12 -17.70 7.42 2.68
CA SER A 12 -18.02 7.53 1.26
C SER A 12 -18.58 6.23 0.69
N PRO A 13 -19.36 6.28 -0.43
CA PRO A 13 -19.79 5.09 -1.14
C PRO A 13 -18.65 4.15 -1.54
N ALA A 14 -17.45 4.69 -1.80
CA ALA A 14 -16.26 3.88 -2.09
C ALA A 14 -15.90 2.96 -0.91
N TRP A 15 -16.09 3.42 0.33
CA TRP A 15 -15.87 2.58 1.51
C TRP A 15 -16.94 1.51 1.69
N GLU A 16 -18.18 1.78 1.32
CA GLU A 16 -19.22 0.73 1.30
C GLU A 16 -18.86 -0.42 0.36
N GLU A 17 -18.30 -0.07 -0.80
CA GLU A 17 -17.77 -1.05 -1.74
C GLU A 17 -16.58 -1.83 -1.15
N ILE A 18 -15.61 -1.17 -0.53
CA ILE A 18 -14.47 -1.80 0.13
C ILE A 18 -14.95 -2.78 1.22
N ILE A 19 -15.92 -2.37 2.03
CA ILE A 19 -16.48 -3.19 3.09
C ILE A 19 -17.24 -4.39 2.53
N SER A 20 -17.96 -4.23 1.42
CA SER A 20 -18.66 -5.35 0.78
C SER A 20 -17.71 -6.46 0.30
N CYS A 21 -16.47 -6.09 -0.05
CA CYS A 21 -15.42 -7.00 -0.50
C CYS A 21 -14.39 -7.32 0.60
N ALA A 22 -14.65 -6.96 1.86
CA ALA A 22 -13.65 -7.09 2.93
C ALA A 22 -13.22 -8.54 3.18
N GLY A 23 -14.06 -9.53 2.87
CA GLY A 23 -13.73 -10.96 2.93
C GLY A 23 -12.43 -11.33 2.21
N GLU A 24 -12.07 -10.58 1.19
CA GLU A 24 -10.86 -10.75 0.40
C GLU A 24 -9.57 -10.48 1.20
N PHE A 25 -9.63 -9.62 2.23
CA PHE A 25 -8.49 -9.36 3.10
C PHE A 25 -8.10 -10.57 3.95
N LYS A 26 -8.96 -11.62 4.02
CA LYS A 26 -8.59 -12.90 4.63
C LYS A 26 -7.39 -13.55 3.95
N ALA A 27 -7.22 -13.34 2.64
CA ALA A 27 -6.03 -13.76 1.91
C ALA A 27 -4.74 -13.09 2.41
N LEU A 28 -4.84 -11.92 3.07
CA LEU A 28 -3.73 -11.27 3.76
C LEU A 28 -3.60 -11.69 5.22
N GLY A 29 -4.49 -12.57 5.70
CA GLY A 29 -4.53 -13.08 7.06
C GLY A 29 -5.39 -12.26 8.02
N ALA A 30 -6.30 -11.39 7.52
CA ALA A 30 -7.17 -10.56 8.36
C ALA A 30 -8.17 -11.40 9.16
N THR A 31 -8.26 -11.12 10.45
CA THR A 31 -9.25 -11.69 11.38
C THR A 31 -9.95 -10.62 12.21
N GLU A 32 -9.30 -9.47 12.41
CA GLU A 32 -9.82 -8.36 13.21
C GLU A 32 -9.70 -7.04 12.43
N ILE A 33 -10.78 -6.27 12.41
CA ILE A 33 -10.84 -4.96 11.75
C ILE A 33 -11.18 -3.88 12.78
N ILE A 34 -10.36 -2.84 12.84
CA ILE A 34 -10.64 -1.61 13.56
C ILE A 34 -11.20 -0.62 12.54
N LEU A 35 -12.53 -0.54 12.45
CA LEU A 35 -13.21 0.38 11.56
C LEU A 35 -13.16 1.78 12.15
N THR A 36 -12.35 2.64 11.55
CA THR A 36 -12.01 3.95 12.10
C THR A 36 -12.49 5.07 11.20
N HIS A 37 -13.31 5.96 11.74
CA HIS A 37 -13.67 7.24 11.13
C HIS A 37 -13.14 8.40 11.97
N VAL A 38 -12.33 9.29 11.37
CA VAL A 38 -11.75 10.43 12.09
C VAL A 38 -12.63 11.66 11.95
N ILE A 39 -13.13 12.17 13.06
CA ILE A 39 -13.88 13.43 13.10
C ILE A 39 -12.88 14.59 13.02
N THR A 40 -12.85 15.25 11.86
CA THR A 40 -11.98 16.41 11.63
C THR A 40 -12.66 17.68 12.08
N VAL A 41 -12.33 18.18 13.26
CA VAL A 41 -12.87 19.45 13.80
C VAL A 41 -11.91 20.58 13.44
N LYS A 42 -12.32 21.41 12.49
CA LYS A 42 -11.49 22.54 12.03
C LYS A 42 -11.76 23.83 12.80
N PHE A 43 -12.25 23.98 13.94
CA PHE A 43 -12.41 25.29 14.67
C PHE A 43 -13.71 25.51 15.47
N LEU A 44 -14.63 24.56 15.61
CA LEU A 44 -15.90 24.88 16.29
C LEU A 44 -16.18 23.85 17.41
N GLY A 45 -15.87 24.23 18.65
CA GLY A 45 -16.39 23.51 19.81
C GLY A 45 -17.92 23.43 19.73
N GLY A 46 -18.46 22.20 19.71
CA GLY A 46 -19.91 21.94 19.64
C GLY A 46 -20.35 21.10 18.45
N LEU A 47 -19.64 21.14 17.31
CA LEU A 47 -19.98 20.32 16.13
C LEU A 47 -19.54 18.86 16.24
N GLU A 48 -18.63 18.52 17.15
CA GLU A 48 -18.14 17.15 17.31
C GLU A 48 -19.27 16.16 17.62
N ALA A 49 -20.15 16.50 18.55
CA ALA A 49 -21.28 15.65 18.91
C ALA A 49 -22.24 15.42 17.73
N SER A 50 -22.48 16.45 16.91
CA SER A 50 -23.31 16.34 15.72
C SER A 50 -22.67 15.46 14.65
N LEU A 51 -21.37 15.65 14.35
CA LEU A 51 -20.63 14.84 13.39
C LEU A 51 -20.51 13.37 13.84
N ARG A 52 -20.37 13.15 15.15
CA ARG A 52 -20.40 11.81 15.73
C ARG A 52 -21.75 11.14 15.54
N ALA A 53 -22.84 11.83 15.90
CA ALA A 53 -24.20 11.32 15.74
C ALA A 53 -24.56 11.04 14.27
N GLU A 54 -24.00 11.78 13.32
CA GLU A 54 -24.16 11.54 11.88
C GLU A 54 -23.40 10.29 11.41
N GLY A 55 -22.20 10.07 11.90
CA GLY A 55 -21.34 8.93 11.49
C GLY A 55 -21.68 7.61 12.17
N GLU A 56 -22.20 7.63 13.41
CA GLU A 56 -22.47 6.41 14.20
C GLU A 56 -23.41 5.40 13.50
N PRO A 57 -24.54 5.81 12.88
CA PRO A 57 -25.42 4.86 12.21
C PRO A 57 -24.75 4.15 11.04
N TRP A 58 -23.95 4.89 10.25
CA TRP A 58 -23.21 4.32 9.14
C TRP A 58 -22.18 3.30 9.64
N LEU A 59 -21.42 3.66 10.66
CA LEU A 59 -20.40 2.76 11.24
C LEU A 59 -21.03 1.51 11.86
N ALA A 60 -22.20 1.63 12.50
CA ALA A 60 -22.92 0.50 13.05
C ALA A 60 -23.39 -0.48 11.95
N GLU A 61 -23.89 0.04 10.82
CA GLU A 61 -24.26 -0.78 9.66
C GLU A 61 -23.03 -1.48 9.07
N GLN A 62 -21.94 -0.75 8.84
CA GLN A 62 -20.74 -1.33 8.25
C GLN A 62 -20.06 -2.34 9.20
N ARG A 63 -20.13 -2.12 10.49
CA ARG A 63 -19.72 -3.11 11.50
C ARG A 63 -20.45 -4.42 11.30
N GLN A 64 -21.79 -4.40 11.22
CA GLN A 64 -22.59 -5.62 11.02
C GLN A 64 -22.23 -6.35 9.72
N ARG A 65 -21.99 -5.59 8.63
CA ARG A 65 -21.55 -6.15 7.34
C ARG A 65 -20.19 -6.86 7.45
N LEU A 66 -19.25 -6.29 8.18
CA LEU A 66 -17.92 -6.91 8.42
C LEU A 66 -18.05 -8.14 9.33
N GLU A 67 -18.84 -8.06 10.40
CA GLU A 67 -19.09 -9.18 11.30
C GLU A 67 -19.77 -10.36 10.56
N SER A 68 -20.70 -10.07 9.64
CA SER A 68 -21.34 -11.10 8.81
C SER A 68 -20.35 -11.80 7.86
N GLN A 69 -19.25 -11.15 7.51
CA GLN A 69 -18.13 -11.72 6.74
C GLN A 69 -17.14 -12.48 7.63
N GLY A 70 -17.38 -12.56 8.95
CA GLY A 70 -16.59 -13.34 9.90
C GLY A 70 -15.37 -12.64 10.45
N PHE A 71 -15.37 -11.29 10.53
CA PHE A 71 -14.36 -10.50 11.22
C PHE A 71 -14.78 -10.17 12.65
N ALA A 72 -13.83 -10.10 13.56
CA ALA A 72 -14.00 -9.37 14.81
C ALA A 72 -13.86 -7.86 14.51
N VAL A 73 -14.84 -7.03 14.93
CA VAL A 73 -14.87 -5.62 14.56
C VAL A 73 -14.91 -4.71 15.79
N THR A 74 -13.96 -3.79 15.86
CA THR A 74 -13.96 -2.66 16.79
C THR A 74 -14.22 -1.38 16.01
N VAL A 75 -15.10 -0.51 16.52
CA VAL A 75 -15.39 0.81 15.92
C VAL A 75 -14.68 1.89 16.70
N GLU A 76 -13.99 2.79 16.00
CA GLU A 76 -13.28 3.93 16.54
C GLU A 76 -13.71 5.22 15.83
N MET A 77 -14.00 6.27 16.61
CA MET A 77 -14.30 7.62 16.10
C MET A 77 -13.44 8.67 16.84
N PRO A 78 -12.13 8.67 16.64
CA PRO A 78 -11.27 9.68 17.24
C PRO A 78 -11.48 11.05 16.60
N SER A 79 -11.33 12.12 17.38
CA SER A 79 -11.32 13.49 16.90
C SER A 79 -9.91 13.98 16.68
N GLY A 80 -9.67 14.76 15.63
CA GLY A 80 -8.38 15.40 15.38
C GLY A 80 -7.89 15.38 13.94
N LEU A 81 -6.56 15.47 13.78
CA LEU A 81 -5.90 15.39 12.48
C LEU A 81 -5.87 13.92 12.00
N PRO A 82 -6.44 13.58 10.83
CA PRO A 82 -6.61 12.20 10.42
C PRO A 82 -5.32 11.36 10.42
N GLY A 83 -4.20 11.91 9.92
CA GLY A 83 -2.93 11.19 9.90
C GLY A 83 -2.45 10.81 11.29
N HIS A 84 -2.52 11.74 12.26
CA HIS A 84 -2.15 11.48 13.65
C HIS A 84 -3.12 10.51 14.34
N ALA A 85 -4.42 10.78 14.23
CA ALA A 85 -5.46 9.97 14.89
C ALA A 85 -5.43 8.51 14.41
N LEU A 86 -5.28 8.26 13.10
CA LEU A 86 -5.19 6.92 12.53
C LEU A 86 -3.94 6.16 13.00
N ASN A 87 -2.78 6.83 13.04
CA ASN A 87 -1.55 6.21 13.54
C ASN A 87 -1.65 5.91 15.05
N GLU A 88 -2.30 6.78 15.84
CA GLU A 88 -2.53 6.54 17.26
C GLU A 88 -3.50 5.35 17.50
N VAL A 89 -4.59 5.25 16.72
CA VAL A 89 -5.48 4.08 16.75
C VAL A 89 -4.72 2.81 16.40
N SER A 90 -3.92 2.85 15.32
CA SER A 90 -3.08 1.73 14.89
C SER A 90 -2.14 1.26 16.00
N ARG A 91 -1.45 2.18 16.66
CA ARG A 91 -0.55 1.90 17.77
C ARG A 91 -1.29 1.34 19.00
N ARG A 92 -2.39 1.95 19.40
CA ARG A 92 -3.20 1.55 20.58
C ARG A 92 -3.77 0.15 20.44
N HIS A 93 -4.21 -0.23 19.25
CA HIS A 93 -4.75 -1.55 18.97
C HIS A 93 -3.69 -2.59 18.56
N GLY A 94 -2.43 -2.20 18.39
CA GLY A 94 -1.38 -3.08 17.89
C GLY A 94 -1.69 -3.59 16.49
N ALA A 95 -2.18 -2.72 15.61
CA ALA A 95 -2.53 -3.10 14.25
C ALA A 95 -1.30 -3.50 13.44
N HIS A 96 -1.49 -4.43 12.50
CA HIS A 96 -0.43 -4.94 11.63
C HIS A 96 -0.44 -4.30 10.24
N LEU A 97 -1.57 -3.69 9.86
CA LEU A 97 -1.79 -3.05 8.56
C LEU A 97 -2.80 -1.91 8.71
N MET A 98 -2.58 -0.82 8.01
CA MET A 98 -3.58 0.22 7.82
C MET A 98 -4.07 0.18 6.37
N VAL A 99 -5.38 0.18 6.18
CA VAL A 99 -6.03 0.21 4.86
C VAL A 99 -6.61 1.60 4.66
N VAL A 100 -6.18 2.26 3.58
CA VAL A 100 -6.65 3.59 3.21
C VAL A 100 -7.33 3.50 1.86
N GLY A 101 -8.58 3.94 1.80
CA GLY A 101 -9.39 3.92 0.61
C GLY A 101 -9.04 5.04 -0.37
N PRO A 102 -9.58 4.98 -1.60
CA PRO A 102 -9.46 6.05 -2.57
C PRO A 102 -10.23 7.27 -2.09
N GLN A 103 -9.73 8.46 -2.40
CA GLN A 103 -10.47 9.69 -2.13
C GLN A 103 -11.57 9.93 -3.18
N LYS A 104 -12.67 10.59 -2.75
CA LYS A 104 -13.64 11.19 -3.69
C LYS A 104 -12.91 12.28 -4.48
N THR A 105 -12.58 12.00 -5.73
CA THR A 105 -11.98 13.01 -6.61
C THR A 105 -12.70 13.05 -7.95
N SER A 106 -12.92 14.29 -8.45
CA SER A 106 -13.31 14.49 -9.83
C SER A 106 -12.23 13.95 -10.78
N ARG A 107 -12.60 13.55 -11.99
CA ARG A 107 -11.68 12.97 -13.04
C ARG A 107 -10.34 13.70 -13.22
N TRP A 108 -10.21 14.95 -12.83
CA TRP A 108 -8.99 15.76 -12.93
C TRP A 108 -8.06 15.65 -11.71
N GLN A 109 -8.55 15.13 -10.57
CA GLN A 109 -7.81 15.02 -9.31
C GLN A 109 -7.28 13.62 -9.03
N GLU A 110 -7.50 12.65 -9.92
CA GLU A 110 -7.05 11.25 -9.77
C GLU A 110 -5.52 11.09 -9.65
N ARG A 111 -4.77 12.15 -9.96
CA ARG A 111 -3.30 12.17 -9.88
C ARG A 111 -2.75 12.86 -8.63
N ILE A 112 -3.59 13.15 -7.64
CA ILE A 112 -3.15 13.79 -6.39
C ILE A 112 -3.25 12.77 -5.26
N LEU A 113 -2.14 12.56 -4.54
CA LEU A 113 -2.17 11.81 -3.29
C LEU A 113 -2.93 12.63 -2.25
N GLY A 114 -4.03 12.11 -1.72
CA GLY A 114 -4.89 12.86 -0.82
C GLY A 114 -4.19 13.31 0.46
N SER A 115 -4.67 14.41 1.05
CA SER A 115 -4.07 14.97 2.27
C SER A 115 -4.04 13.98 3.44
N VAL A 116 -5.10 13.19 3.62
CA VAL A 116 -5.16 12.14 4.66
C VAL A 116 -4.15 11.03 4.36
N THR A 117 -4.14 10.52 3.13
CA THR A 117 -3.19 9.49 2.71
C THR A 117 -1.75 9.95 2.88
N SER A 118 -1.43 11.17 2.44
CA SER A 118 -0.11 11.76 2.62
C SER A 118 0.27 11.87 4.09
N ALA A 119 -0.63 12.40 4.94
CA ALA A 119 -0.39 12.55 6.37
C ALA A 119 -0.23 11.19 7.08
N VAL A 120 -0.99 10.17 6.68
CA VAL A 120 -0.83 8.80 7.20
C VAL A 120 0.55 8.26 6.84
N LEU A 121 0.94 8.32 5.58
CA LEU A 121 2.21 7.76 5.10
C LEU A 121 3.44 8.44 5.72
N HIS A 122 3.35 9.74 6.00
CA HIS A 122 4.44 10.46 6.67
C HIS A 122 4.71 10.00 8.10
N GLN A 123 3.73 9.40 8.76
CA GLN A 123 3.83 8.99 10.18
C GLN A 123 3.62 7.49 10.39
N ALA A 124 3.44 6.72 9.32
CA ALA A 124 3.11 5.30 9.41
C ALA A 124 4.24 4.49 10.05
N GLN A 125 3.90 3.76 11.12
CA GLN A 125 4.78 2.81 11.79
C GLN A 125 4.46 1.36 11.40
N VAL A 126 3.30 1.14 10.79
CA VAL A 126 2.85 -0.14 10.24
C VAL A 126 2.72 -0.06 8.73
N PRO A 127 2.75 -1.18 8.01
CA PRO A 127 2.42 -1.21 6.60
C PRO A 127 1.11 -0.50 6.27
N VAL A 128 1.08 0.19 5.12
CA VAL A 128 -0.12 0.90 4.64
C VAL A 128 -0.50 0.37 3.27
N LEU A 129 -1.71 -0.17 3.16
CA LEU A 129 -2.31 -0.59 1.90
C LEU A 129 -3.18 0.54 1.34
N LEU A 130 -2.76 1.12 0.24
CA LEU A 130 -3.54 2.10 -0.51
C LEU A 130 -4.40 1.37 -1.53
N LEU A 131 -5.71 1.46 -1.36
CA LEU A 131 -6.65 0.93 -2.33
C LEU A 131 -6.89 1.93 -3.45
N LYS A 132 -7.09 1.41 -4.66
CA LYS A 132 -7.40 2.20 -5.85
C LYS A 132 -8.74 1.74 -6.40
N THR A 133 -9.63 2.68 -6.73
CA THR A 133 -10.84 2.37 -7.49
C THR A 133 -10.51 2.43 -8.98
N ARG A 134 -10.65 1.34 -9.71
CA ARG A 134 -10.77 1.39 -11.17
C ARG A 134 -12.24 1.56 -11.51
N ILE A 135 -12.64 2.77 -11.86
CA ILE A 135 -13.91 2.99 -12.57
C ILE A 135 -13.68 2.55 -14.00
N LYS A 136 -14.07 1.30 -14.35
CA LYS A 136 -14.20 0.93 -15.76
C LYS A 136 -15.45 1.62 -16.31
N GLU A 137 -15.29 2.46 -17.33
CA GLU A 137 -16.42 3.00 -18.08
C GLU A 137 -17.26 1.83 -18.63
N GLY A 138 -18.57 1.83 -18.34
CA GLY A 138 -19.53 0.87 -18.88
C GLY A 138 -19.97 -0.28 -17.95
N MET A 139 -19.59 -0.31 -16.68
CA MET A 139 -20.13 -1.27 -15.71
C MET A 139 -21.14 -0.61 -14.79
N ASP A 140 -22.26 -1.31 -14.57
CA ASP A 140 -23.28 -0.96 -13.58
C ASP A 140 -22.67 -0.68 -12.21
N ARG A 141 -23.19 0.34 -11.51
CA ARG A 141 -22.74 0.83 -10.19
C ARG A 141 -22.84 -0.18 -9.04
N GLY A 142 -23.09 -1.43 -9.33
CA GLY A 142 -23.31 -2.51 -8.35
C GLY A 142 -22.25 -3.60 -8.30
N THR A 143 -21.21 -3.55 -9.13
CA THR A 143 -20.16 -4.58 -9.10
C THR A 143 -18.87 -3.99 -8.58
N CYS A 144 -18.68 -4.02 -7.25
CA CYS A 144 -17.37 -3.80 -6.66
C CYS A 144 -16.42 -4.88 -7.15
N ARG A 145 -15.58 -4.53 -8.10
CA ARG A 145 -14.34 -5.26 -8.34
C ARG A 145 -13.19 -4.47 -7.71
N LEU A 146 -13.17 -4.39 -6.40
CA LEU A 146 -11.91 -4.57 -5.72
C LEU A 146 -11.45 -5.95 -6.18
N GLN A 147 -10.43 -5.99 -7.04
CA GLN A 147 -9.81 -7.27 -7.42
C GLN A 147 -8.98 -7.81 -6.25
N ALA A 148 -9.60 -7.88 -5.06
CA ALA A 148 -8.92 -8.30 -3.85
C ALA A 148 -8.73 -9.82 -3.83
N THR A 149 -9.64 -10.61 -4.43
CA THR A 149 -9.41 -12.04 -4.72
C THR A 149 -8.14 -12.25 -5.53
N GLU A 150 -7.69 -11.23 -6.19
CA GLU A 150 -6.54 -11.25 -7.05
C GLU A 150 -5.37 -10.43 -6.50
N LEU A 151 -5.42 -9.87 -5.27
CA LEU A 151 -4.30 -9.09 -4.72
C LEU A 151 -2.98 -9.86 -4.78
N LEU A 152 -3.02 -11.17 -4.52
CA LEU A 152 -1.83 -12.03 -4.53
C LEU A 152 -1.56 -12.71 -5.88
N ARG A 153 -2.28 -12.36 -6.94
CA ARG A 153 -2.14 -12.97 -8.26
C ARG A 153 -0.82 -12.63 -8.94
N HIS A 154 -0.47 -11.35 -9.04
CA HIS A 154 0.79 -10.91 -9.64
C HIS A 154 1.30 -9.65 -8.93
N LEU A 155 2.30 -9.82 -8.09
CA LEU A 155 2.91 -8.74 -7.34
C LEU A 155 4.07 -8.10 -8.12
N LEU A 156 4.20 -6.78 -8.01
CA LEU A 156 5.41 -6.07 -8.41
C LEU A 156 6.17 -5.66 -7.15
N PHE A 157 7.42 -6.10 -7.04
CA PHE A 157 8.35 -5.72 -5.99
C PHE A 157 9.51 -4.90 -6.57
N PRO A 158 9.40 -3.56 -6.61
CA PRO A 158 10.53 -2.70 -6.90
C PRO A 158 11.53 -2.73 -5.74
N THR A 159 12.78 -3.04 -6.04
CA THR A 159 13.85 -3.09 -5.05
C THR A 159 15.02 -2.19 -5.44
N ASP A 160 15.59 -1.52 -4.46
CA ASP A 160 16.86 -0.79 -4.56
C ASP A 160 17.95 -1.43 -3.68
N PHE A 161 17.69 -2.63 -3.14
CA PHE A 161 18.55 -3.36 -2.23
C PHE A 161 18.87 -2.59 -0.93
N SER A 162 18.01 -1.68 -0.50
CA SER A 162 18.09 -1.00 0.79
C SER A 162 17.61 -1.91 1.94
N GLU A 163 17.85 -1.50 3.19
CA GLU A 163 17.30 -2.17 4.36
C GLU A 163 15.76 -2.21 4.31
N THR A 164 15.13 -1.15 3.79
CA THR A 164 13.67 -1.12 3.63
C THR A 164 13.22 -2.13 2.59
N SER A 165 13.93 -2.26 1.46
CA SER A 165 13.65 -3.30 0.45
C SER A 165 13.84 -4.72 1.03
N ALA A 166 14.86 -4.94 1.87
CA ALA A 166 15.02 -6.21 2.58
C ALA A 166 13.84 -6.51 3.51
N ARG A 167 13.27 -5.50 4.16
CA ARG A 167 12.04 -5.66 4.96
C ARG A 167 10.84 -6.02 4.08
N VAL A 168 10.69 -5.38 2.91
CA VAL A 168 9.65 -5.75 1.93
C VAL A 168 9.78 -7.22 1.56
N ARG A 169 10.99 -7.67 1.19
CA ARG A 169 11.26 -9.08 0.89
C ARG A 169 10.86 -9.99 2.06
N GLY A 170 11.24 -9.64 3.29
CA GLY A 170 10.82 -10.39 4.49
C GLY A 170 9.31 -10.46 4.68
N GLN A 171 8.55 -9.43 4.29
CA GLN A 171 7.10 -9.46 4.31
C GLN A 171 6.54 -10.36 3.20
N LEU A 172 7.12 -10.33 2.00
CA LEU A 172 6.73 -11.21 0.89
C LEU A 172 6.96 -12.69 1.22
N VAL A 173 8.08 -13.03 1.84
CA VAL A 173 8.36 -14.39 2.35
C VAL A 173 7.28 -14.83 3.36
N ARG A 174 6.86 -13.96 4.27
CA ARG A 174 5.79 -14.26 5.23
C ARG A 174 4.41 -14.38 4.58
N LEU A 175 4.19 -13.69 3.45
CA LEU A 175 2.95 -13.78 2.67
C LEU A 175 2.91 -14.98 1.73
N ALA A 176 4.04 -15.57 1.38
CA ALA A 176 4.12 -16.68 0.44
C ALA A 176 3.13 -17.82 0.74
N PRO A 177 2.96 -18.27 2.02
CA PRO A 177 1.98 -19.31 2.37
C PRO A 177 0.53 -18.94 2.10
N GLN A 178 0.24 -17.65 1.88
CA GLN A 178 -1.13 -17.17 1.56
C GLN A 178 -1.48 -17.32 0.07
N GLY A 179 -0.58 -17.85 -0.75
CA GLY A 179 -0.86 -18.18 -2.13
C GLY A 179 -0.48 -17.09 -3.14
N ILE A 180 0.66 -16.42 -2.95
CA ILE A 180 1.21 -15.54 -3.99
C ILE A 180 1.50 -16.38 -5.24
N ALA A 181 0.81 -16.06 -6.36
CA ALA A 181 0.97 -16.84 -7.59
C ALA A 181 2.20 -16.41 -8.40
N ARG A 182 2.49 -15.12 -8.45
CA ARG A 182 3.62 -14.56 -9.20
C ARG A 182 4.18 -13.31 -8.55
N ILE A 183 5.51 -13.12 -8.64
CA ILE A 183 6.17 -11.85 -8.32
C ILE A 183 7.11 -11.45 -9.47
N THR A 184 7.00 -10.20 -9.93
CA THR A 184 8.06 -9.54 -10.69
C THR A 184 8.91 -8.74 -9.71
N VAL A 185 10.19 -9.08 -9.58
CA VAL A 185 11.19 -8.32 -8.80
C VAL A 185 11.88 -7.38 -9.76
N LEU A 186 11.71 -6.07 -9.59
CA LEU A 186 12.22 -5.06 -10.52
C LEU A 186 13.31 -4.23 -9.86
N HIS A 187 14.48 -4.18 -10.46
CA HIS A 187 15.53 -3.24 -10.08
C HIS A 187 15.86 -2.32 -11.25
N ALA A 188 15.85 -1.01 -10.99
CA ALA A 188 16.27 0.01 -11.95
C ALA A 188 17.62 0.60 -11.50
N LEU A 189 18.61 0.56 -12.38
CA LEU A 189 19.93 1.12 -12.15
C LEU A 189 20.02 2.50 -12.78
N ASP A 190 19.82 3.53 -11.94
CA ASP A 190 19.99 4.92 -12.35
C ASP A 190 21.48 5.30 -12.23
N VAL A 191 22.16 5.39 -13.36
CA VAL A 191 23.52 5.92 -13.43
C VAL A 191 23.43 7.39 -13.77
N PRO A 192 23.77 8.32 -12.83
CA PRO A 192 23.68 9.75 -13.08
C PRO A 192 24.46 10.17 -14.32
N GLY A 193 23.78 10.82 -15.27
CA GLY A 193 24.46 11.39 -16.44
C GLY A 193 25.30 12.59 -16.04
N GLY A 194 26.50 12.72 -16.65
CA GLY A 194 27.39 13.87 -16.45
C GLY A 194 28.58 13.62 -15.51
N GLU A 195 28.65 12.49 -14.84
CA GLU A 195 29.84 12.05 -14.12
C GLU A 195 30.76 11.25 -15.04
N VAL A 196 32.07 11.42 -14.91
CA VAL A 196 33.09 10.65 -15.65
C VAL A 196 33.39 9.40 -14.85
N TYR A 197 32.83 8.27 -15.28
CA TYR A 197 33.12 6.98 -14.67
C TYR A 197 34.33 6.30 -15.34
N PRO A 198 35.11 5.47 -14.62
CA PRO A 198 36.15 4.67 -15.23
C PRO A 198 35.60 3.74 -16.32
N PRO A 199 36.38 3.42 -17.36
CA PRO A 199 36.00 2.40 -18.34
C PRO A 199 35.58 1.08 -17.68
N GLY A 200 34.47 0.50 -18.13
CA GLY A 200 33.93 -0.74 -17.58
C GLY A 200 33.13 -0.59 -16.28
N PHE A 201 32.97 0.63 -15.74
CA PHE A 201 32.20 0.86 -14.50
C PHE A 201 30.73 0.48 -14.67
N GLN A 202 30.12 0.86 -15.79
CA GLN A 202 28.72 0.59 -16.04
C GLN A 202 28.45 -0.90 -16.14
N GLU A 203 29.25 -1.62 -16.92
CA GLU A 203 29.13 -3.07 -17.08
C GLU A 203 29.30 -3.81 -15.75
N MET A 204 30.25 -3.36 -14.91
CA MET A 204 30.45 -3.92 -13.59
C MET A 204 29.24 -3.65 -12.67
N ALA A 205 28.73 -2.41 -12.65
CA ALA A 205 27.57 -2.03 -11.86
C ALA A 205 26.32 -2.80 -12.26
N GLU A 206 26.08 -2.97 -13.57
CA GLU A 206 24.99 -3.78 -14.09
C GLU A 206 25.13 -5.26 -13.71
N ALA A 207 26.33 -5.82 -13.81
CA ALA A 207 26.57 -7.21 -13.45
C ALA A 207 26.31 -7.45 -11.94
N GLN A 208 26.75 -6.54 -11.08
CA GLN A 208 26.48 -6.59 -9.65
C GLN A 208 24.98 -6.46 -9.34
N ALA A 209 24.29 -5.51 -10.00
CA ALA A 209 22.87 -5.32 -9.82
C ALA A 209 22.04 -6.54 -10.25
N LYS A 210 22.39 -7.15 -11.40
CA LYS A 210 21.75 -8.38 -11.89
C LYS A 210 21.99 -9.57 -10.96
N ALA A 211 23.20 -9.71 -10.41
CA ALA A 211 23.52 -10.77 -9.44
C ALA A 211 22.73 -10.58 -8.12
N ALA A 212 22.63 -9.36 -7.60
CA ALA A 212 21.84 -9.05 -6.40
C ALA A 212 20.35 -9.29 -6.63
N LEU A 213 19.84 -8.92 -7.80
CA LEU A 213 18.45 -9.12 -8.20
C LEU A 213 18.10 -10.61 -8.27
N GLU A 214 18.97 -11.43 -8.85
CA GLU A 214 18.79 -12.88 -8.91
C GLU A 214 18.85 -13.53 -7.51
N ALA A 215 19.69 -13.02 -6.62
CA ALA A 215 19.75 -13.48 -5.23
C ALA A 215 18.42 -13.20 -4.49
N GLU A 216 17.83 -12.00 -4.65
CA GLU A 216 16.51 -11.68 -4.09
C GLU A 216 15.40 -12.56 -4.68
N ALA A 217 15.44 -12.79 -5.99
CA ALA A 217 14.47 -13.67 -6.65
C ALA A 217 14.61 -15.13 -6.16
N ALA A 218 15.83 -15.61 -5.94
CA ALA A 218 16.07 -16.95 -5.41
C ALA A 218 15.52 -17.12 -3.98
N GLU A 219 15.65 -16.12 -3.11
CA GLU A 219 15.05 -16.17 -1.77
C GLU A 219 13.53 -16.29 -1.82
N LEU A 220 12.87 -15.55 -2.72
CA LEU A 220 11.42 -15.63 -2.89
C LEU A 220 10.95 -16.97 -3.47
N ARG A 221 11.73 -17.55 -4.41
CA ARG A 221 11.47 -18.93 -4.90
C ARG A 221 11.60 -19.97 -3.79
N ASN A 222 12.63 -19.83 -2.97
CA ASN A 222 12.87 -20.72 -1.82
C ASN A 222 11.77 -20.60 -0.75
N ALA A 223 11.09 -19.46 -0.67
CA ALA A 223 9.91 -19.28 0.17
C ALA A 223 8.64 -19.95 -0.37
N GLY A 224 8.71 -20.60 -1.54
CA GLY A 224 7.61 -21.35 -2.13
C GLY A 224 6.75 -20.55 -3.11
N ILE A 225 7.19 -19.39 -3.59
CA ILE A 225 6.47 -18.62 -4.61
C ILE A 225 6.72 -19.26 -5.98
N PRO A 226 5.66 -19.71 -6.69
CA PRO A 226 5.84 -20.58 -7.86
C PRO A 226 6.43 -19.87 -9.08
N ALA A 227 6.19 -18.56 -9.24
CA ALA A 227 6.70 -17.79 -10.36
C ALA A 227 7.35 -16.49 -9.87
N VAL A 228 8.68 -16.41 -9.94
CA VAL A 228 9.45 -15.21 -9.60
C VAL A 228 10.30 -14.80 -10.79
N GLU A 229 10.00 -13.62 -11.34
CA GLU A 229 10.66 -13.05 -12.52
C GLU A 229 11.56 -11.86 -12.08
N PRO A 230 12.89 -11.97 -12.15
CA PRO A 230 13.77 -10.83 -11.98
C PRO A 230 13.79 -9.98 -13.25
N VAL A 231 13.59 -8.67 -13.11
CA VAL A 231 13.60 -7.70 -14.21
C VAL A 231 14.59 -6.58 -13.89
N PHE A 232 15.60 -6.43 -14.73
CA PHE A 232 16.57 -5.35 -14.65
C PHE A 232 16.24 -4.27 -15.68
N ASP A 233 16.27 -3.00 -15.28
CA ASP A 233 16.07 -1.83 -16.14
C ASP A 233 17.28 -0.89 -16.01
N PRO A 234 17.97 -0.52 -17.11
CA PRO A 234 19.10 0.43 -17.08
C PRO A 234 18.58 1.88 -17.11
N GLY A 235 17.69 2.27 -16.20
CA GLY A 235 17.09 3.58 -16.20
C GLY A 235 16.54 4.02 -14.83
N HIS A 236 15.76 5.08 -14.86
CA HIS A 236 15.18 5.65 -13.64
C HIS A 236 14.08 4.74 -13.06
N PRO A 237 14.00 4.59 -11.71
CA PRO A 237 13.07 3.68 -11.06
C PRO A 237 11.60 3.96 -11.40
N LEU A 238 11.17 5.22 -11.40
CA LEU A 238 9.76 5.55 -11.62
C LEU A 238 9.26 5.18 -13.02
N PRO A 239 9.91 5.58 -14.14
CA PRO A 239 9.55 5.09 -15.46
C PRO A 239 9.56 3.57 -15.58
N ALA A 240 10.58 2.88 -15.05
CA ALA A 240 10.66 1.43 -15.08
C ALA A 240 9.47 0.75 -14.39
N ILE A 241 9.06 1.27 -13.22
CA ILE A 241 7.88 0.78 -12.50
C ILE A 241 6.61 1.02 -13.32
N LEU A 242 6.42 2.23 -13.87
CA LEU A 242 5.22 2.56 -14.66
C LEU A 242 5.13 1.71 -15.93
N ASN A 243 6.23 1.50 -16.65
CA ASN A 243 6.30 0.61 -17.80
C ASN A 243 5.96 -0.86 -17.43
N ALA A 244 6.42 -1.32 -16.27
CA ALA A 244 6.05 -2.64 -15.77
C ALA A 244 4.54 -2.75 -15.47
N LEU A 245 3.90 -1.68 -14.99
CA LEU A 245 2.45 -1.63 -14.75
C LEU A 245 1.62 -1.58 -16.04
N GLU A 246 2.14 -0.99 -17.11
CA GLU A 246 1.49 -0.94 -18.40
C GLU A 246 1.63 -2.25 -19.18
N SER A 247 2.81 -2.88 -19.09
CA SER A 247 3.14 -4.09 -19.87
C SER A 247 2.77 -5.41 -19.20
N ARG A 248 2.46 -5.38 -17.91
CA ARG A 248 2.12 -6.56 -17.09
C ARG A 248 0.82 -6.34 -16.34
N ASP A 249 0.04 -7.40 -16.17
CA ASP A 249 -1.20 -7.36 -15.39
C ASP A 249 -0.89 -7.48 -13.88
N ILE A 250 -0.32 -6.42 -13.31
CA ILE A 250 0.05 -6.33 -11.89
C ILE A 250 -1.20 -6.11 -11.04
N SER A 251 -1.40 -6.95 -10.03
CA SER A 251 -2.52 -6.85 -9.09
C SER A 251 -2.18 -6.04 -7.83
N LEU A 252 -0.93 -6.00 -7.40
CA LEU A 252 -0.47 -5.29 -6.20
C LEU A 252 1.00 -4.88 -6.36
N ILE A 253 1.32 -3.64 -6.03
CA ILE A 253 2.70 -3.21 -5.81
C ILE A 253 3.03 -3.37 -4.33
N VAL A 254 4.19 -3.96 -4.02
CA VAL A 254 4.71 -4.03 -2.65
C VAL A 254 6.09 -3.39 -2.62
N MET A 255 6.22 -2.26 -1.93
CA MET A 255 7.48 -1.52 -1.91
C MET A 255 7.74 -0.82 -0.58
N GLY A 256 8.98 -0.40 -0.36
CA GLY A 256 9.34 0.42 0.78
C GLY A 256 8.85 1.86 0.65
N THR A 257 8.62 2.52 1.77
CA THR A 257 8.36 3.98 1.78
C THR A 257 9.62 4.79 1.54
N GLN A 258 10.81 4.20 1.68
CA GLN A 258 12.13 4.83 1.59
C GLN A 258 13.10 3.94 0.82
N GLY A 259 14.11 4.54 0.20
CA GLY A 259 15.18 3.88 -0.53
C GLY A 259 16.58 4.36 -0.12
N LYS A 260 17.63 4.00 -0.89
CA LYS A 260 19.05 4.29 -0.61
C LYS A 260 19.40 5.78 -0.50
N GLY A 261 18.71 6.67 -1.22
CA GLY A 261 18.99 8.11 -1.26
C GLY A 261 18.41 8.93 -0.11
N PHE A 262 18.14 8.32 1.02
CA PHE A 262 17.31 8.88 2.07
C PHE A 262 18.06 9.83 3.01
N LEU A 263 17.62 11.10 3.05
CA LEU A 263 17.91 12.03 4.15
C LEU A 263 16.99 11.68 5.32
N LYS A 264 17.55 11.53 6.52
CA LYS A 264 16.87 11.03 7.75
C LYS A 264 15.57 11.77 8.13
N GLU A 265 15.26 12.87 7.48
CA GLU A 265 14.12 13.76 7.77
C GLU A 265 12.90 13.55 6.84
N ILE A 266 13.04 12.76 5.76
CA ILE A 266 11.96 12.54 4.79
C ILE A 266 11.31 11.18 5.04
N PHE A 267 10.04 11.17 5.44
CA PHE A 267 9.31 9.93 5.78
C PHE A 267 8.82 9.15 4.56
N LEU A 268 8.71 9.79 3.38
CA LEU A 268 8.24 9.15 2.14
C LEU A 268 9.16 9.52 0.98
N GLY A 269 9.84 8.54 0.39
CA GLY A 269 10.74 8.71 -0.74
C GLY A 269 10.00 9.15 -2.01
N SER A 270 10.69 9.86 -2.90
CA SER A 270 10.11 10.42 -4.13
C SER A 270 9.51 9.35 -5.05
N VAL A 271 10.16 8.20 -5.19
CA VAL A 271 9.63 7.06 -6.00
C VAL A 271 8.37 6.52 -5.36
N ALA A 272 8.39 6.22 -4.05
CA ALA A 272 7.22 5.70 -3.32
C ALA A 272 6.03 6.68 -3.37
N HIS A 273 6.29 7.98 -3.20
CA HIS A 273 5.27 9.02 -3.33
C HIS A 273 4.63 9.04 -4.72
N ASN A 274 5.45 9.02 -5.78
CA ASN A 274 4.94 9.05 -7.16
C ASN A 274 4.22 7.74 -7.53
N VAL A 275 4.73 6.58 -7.10
CA VAL A 275 4.04 5.29 -7.30
C VAL A 275 2.70 5.29 -6.56
N ALA A 276 2.67 5.70 -5.29
CA ALA A 276 1.43 5.82 -4.53
C ALA A 276 0.38 6.70 -5.23
N ARG A 277 0.82 7.74 -5.93
CA ARG A 277 -0.02 8.66 -6.69
C ARG A 277 -0.47 8.11 -8.04
N LEU A 278 0.46 7.51 -8.81
CA LEU A 278 0.27 7.21 -10.23
C LEU A 278 -0.15 5.76 -10.51
N ALA A 279 0.09 4.83 -9.58
CA ALA A 279 -0.22 3.42 -9.80
C ALA A 279 -1.73 3.21 -10.04
N PRO A 280 -2.10 2.43 -11.06
CA PRO A 280 -3.50 2.10 -11.35
C PRO A 280 -4.03 0.94 -10.49
N CYS A 281 -3.18 0.26 -9.74
CA CYS A 281 -3.49 -0.87 -8.87
C CYS A 281 -3.17 -0.54 -7.40
N PRO A 282 -3.64 -1.33 -6.42
CA PRO A 282 -3.29 -1.18 -5.01
C PRO A 282 -1.79 -1.14 -4.77
N VAL A 283 -1.37 -0.38 -3.74
CA VAL A 283 0.03 -0.23 -3.34
C VAL A 283 0.18 -0.52 -1.86
N LEU A 284 0.94 -1.54 -1.51
CA LEU A 284 1.34 -1.87 -0.14
C LEU A 284 2.70 -1.23 0.14
N LEU A 285 2.70 -0.25 1.02
CA LEU A 285 3.87 0.52 1.43
C LEU A 285 4.37 0.02 2.79
N ILE A 286 5.63 -0.40 2.83
CA ILE A 286 6.28 -0.92 4.03
C ILE A 286 7.19 0.17 4.60
N PRO A 287 6.95 0.65 5.84
CA PRO A 287 7.82 1.63 6.48
C PRO A 287 9.16 1.00 6.91
N PRO A 288 10.19 1.83 7.17
CA PRO A 288 11.42 1.36 7.80
C PRO A 288 11.12 0.78 9.19
N ALA A 289 12.11 0.14 9.81
CA ALA A 289 11.97 -0.31 11.19
C ALA A 289 11.68 0.89 12.11
N ALA A 290 10.77 0.71 13.05
CA ALA A 290 10.65 1.64 14.17
C ALA A 290 11.99 1.64 14.93
N ARG A 291 12.47 2.82 15.26
CA ARG A 291 13.70 3.00 16.07
C ARG A 291 13.41 2.78 17.54
#